data_5748c8d510f81e1cf6d85963a603c5da
#
_entry.id   5748c8d510f81e1cf6d85963a603c5da
#
_cell.length_a   1.000
_cell.length_b   1.000
_cell.length_c   1.000
_cell.angle_alpha   90.00
_cell.angle_beta   90.00
_cell.angle_gamma   90.00
#
_symmetry.space_group_name_H-M   'P 1'
#
loop_
_entity.id
_entity.type
_entity.pdbx_description
1 polymer ?
#
loop_
_entity_poly.entity_id
_entity_poly.type
_entity_poly.pdbx_seq_one_letter_code
_entity_poly.pdbx_strand_id
1 'polypeptide(L)'
;MNSLSLLNSQQKEAVTTTQGPVLILAGAGSGKTQVIIQRIAYLIRKKQVPPQQILAVTFTNKAAEEMRERLKETLSGKQNGVHLSTFHALGVNMLRKSIHHLGYRPNFIIYDKNDQLSVIKTIMEDQDFDDTGLIDAKSVHFEISQSKSTGEGPEVFLDQQESQQKQMIGKIYRQYQKTMKGCNAIDFDDILNLTLSLFEKHPEVMDNLTERFRYIMVDEYQDTNRIQYKLLRHLTKQHRNLCVVGDDDQSIYGWRGAEVRNIFDFEQDYPEVKYVRLEQNYRSTQIILQAANQVISINTQRMPKKLWSEKQGGVKLDWLQSENEAEEVEVVTRRIRTKILQHGNRYLDFSILYRSNFQSRSLEEALREAKIPYRVVGGPSFYDRQEIRDALAYLKVIHNPNDEVSLHRIINTPRRGIGKTALVQANTCCQEMHLPLFKVMLRARKYEKIPKNAAFTMEMFAGIIINYQQRFANERFANVFKELLDEVGYIRFLETQSGEPKLRERRVKNVLELLSGIRTYSDKNPEDFDT
;
A
#
# COMPACT_ATOMS: atom_id res chain seq x y z
N MET A 1 35.84 9.63 1.05
CA MET A 1 36.21 8.52 1.92
C MET A 1 35.77 7.19 1.30
N ASN A 2 36.55 6.14 1.44
CA ASN A 2 36.28 4.85 0.83
C ASN A 2 35.14 4.17 1.63
N SER A 3 33.88 4.30 1.22
CA SER A 3 32.71 3.81 1.96
C SER A 3 32.75 2.29 2.23
N LEU A 4 33.59 1.55 1.51
CA LEU A 4 33.82 0.12 1.72
C LEU A 4 34.65 -0.21 2.97
N SER A 5 35.40 0.73 3.53
CA SER A 5 36.21 0.50 4.73
C SER A 5 35.40 0.37 6.01
N LEU A 6 34.14 0.82 5.99
CA LEU A 6 33.19 0.74 7.11
C LEU A 6 32.36 -0.56 7.11
N LEU A 7 32.52 -1.40 6.09
CA LEU A 7 31.79 -2.65 5.93
C LEU A 7 32.63 -3.82 6.46
N ASN A 8 31.98 -4.78 7.12
CA ASN A 8 32.61 -6.05 7.43
C ASN A 8 32.87 -6.88 6.17
N SER A 9 33.56 -8.02 6.30
CA SER A 9 33.96 -8.87 5.16
C SER A 9 32.75 -9.36 4.36
N GLN A 10 31.69 -9.81 5.03
CA GLN A 10 30.48 -10.33 4.40
C GLN A 10 29.68 -9.22 3.70
N GLN A 11 29.51 -8.08 4.37
CA GLN A 11 28.87 -6.91 3.75
C GLN A 11 29.65 -6.44 2.51
N LYS A 12 30.98 -6.44 2.59
CA LYS A 12 31.85 -6.07 1.46
C LYS A 12 31.69 -7.06 0.30
N GLU A 13 31.66 -8.37 0.58
CA GLU A 13 31.39 -9.39 -0.42
C GLU A 13 30.03 -9.15 -1.09
N ALA A 14 28.96 -8.94 -0.30
CA ALA A 14 27.62 -8.65 -0.79
C ALA A 14 27.58 -7.41 -1.70
N VAL A 15 28.32 -6.36 -1.38
CA VAL A 15 28.39 -5.12 -2.15
C VAL A 15 29.17 -5.29 -3.46
N THR A 16 30.26 -6.06 -3.45
CA THR A 16 31.18 -6.16 -4.58
C THR A 16 30.82 -7.26 -5.60
N THR A 17 30.00 -8.24 -5.22
CA THR A 17 29.50 -9.30 -6.13
C THR A 17 28.38 -8.72 -7.01
N THR A 18 28.70 -8.11 -8.14
CA THR A 18 27.77 -7.31 -8.94
C THR A 18 27.14 -8.05 -10.10
N GLN A 19 27.64 -9.20 -10.49
CA GLN A 19 27.14 -9.98 -11.62
C GLN A 19 26.44 -11.25 -11.16
N GLY A 20 25.38 -11.64 -11.88
CA GLY A 20 24.57 -12.81 -11.58
C GLY A 20 23.65 -12.66 -10.37
N PRO A 21 22.93 -13.73 -10.02
CA PRO A 21 22.02 -13.76 -8.89
C PRO A 21 22.77 -13.83 -7.56
N VAL A 22 22.31 -13.00 -6.61
CA VAL A 22 22.88 -12.94 -5.26
C VAL A 22 21.76 -13.02 -4.25
N LEU A 23 21.82 -13.97 -3.33
CA LEU A 23 20.93 -14.07 -2.18
C LEU A 23 21.68 -13.69 -0.90
N ILE A 24 21.25 -12.61 -0.28
CA ILE A 24 21.80 -12.11 0.98
C ILE A 24 20.83 -12.49 2.11
N LEU A 25 21.21 -13.51 2.88
CA LEU A 25 20.49 -13.90 4.08
C LEU A 25 20.98 -13.02 5.25
N ALA A 26 20.16 -12.11 5.70
CA ALA A 26 20.58 -11.03 6.58
C ALA A 26 19.66 -10.92 7.79
N GLY A 27 20.14 -11.34 8.95
CA GLY A 27 19.37 -11.26 10.18
C GLY A 27 18.99 -9.83 10.58
N ALA A 28 18.11 -9.72 11.57
CA ALA A 28 17.69 -8.42 12.11
C ALA A 28 18.90 -7.59 12.55
N GLY A 29 18.94 -6.30 12.18
CA GLY A 29 19.99 -5.37 12.61
C GLY A 29 21.39 -5.63 12.01
N SER A 30 21.53 -6.47 10.98
CA SER A 30 22.80 -6.77 10.30
C SER A 30 23.19 -5.78 9.20
N GLY A 31 22.32 -4.76 8.94
CA GLY A 31 22.60 -3.73 7.96
C GLY A 31 22.10 -4.05 6.54
N LYS A 32 21.00 -4.83 6.39
CA LYS A 32 20.35 -5.15 5.10
C LYS A 32 20.28 -3.95 4.15
N THR A 33 19.55 -2.93 4.54
CA THR A 33 19.35 -1.70 3.75
C THR A 33 20.65 -0.97 3.44
N GLN A 34 21.61 -0.96 4.40
CA GLN A 34 22.93 -0.36 4.20
C GLN A 34 23.70 -1.07 3.08
N VAL A 35 23.64 -2.39 3.02
CA VAL A 35 24.30 -3.18 1.96
C VAL A 35 23.71 -2.85 0.59
N ILE A 36 22.38 -2.73 0.46
CA ILE A 36 21.72 -2.33 -0.79
C ILE A 36 22.21 -0.95 -1.23
N ILE A 37 22.20 0.04 -0.35
CA ILE A 37 22.63 1.41 -0.64
C ILE A 37 24.09 1.43 -1.09
N GLN A 38 24.99 0.74 -0.37
CA GLN A 38 26.40 0.68 -0.71
C GLN A 38 26.66 -0.08 -2.02
N ARG A 39 25.85 -1.10 -2.33
CA ARG A 39 25.88 -1.83 -3.60
C ARG A 39 25.49 -0.92 -4.78
N ILE A 40 24.41 -0.13 -4.63
CA ILE A 40 24.03 0.88 -5.63
C ILE A 40 25.16 1.89 -5.82
N ALA A 41 25.69 2.42 -4.73
CA ALA A 41 26.81 3.37 -4.79
C ALA A 41 28.07 2.77 -5.45
N TYR A 42 28.36 1.51 -5.21
CA TYR A 42 29.46 0.78 -5.80
C TYR A 42 29.27 0.58 -7.31
N LEU A 43 28.06 0.17 -7.73
CA LEU A 43 27.70 0.04 -9.16
C LEU A 43 27.92 1.36 -9.89
N ILE A 44 27.45 2.48 -9.34
CA ILE A 44 27.57 3.80 -9.98
C ILE A 44 29.03 4.29 -9.98
N ARG A 45 29.68 4.28 -8.82
CA ARG A 45 31.02 4.91 -8.66
C ARG A 45 32.18 4.07 -9.19
N LYS A 46 32.11 2.74 -9.02
CA LYS A 46 33.22 1.85 -9.37
C LYS A 46 33.00 1.07 -10.65
N LYS A 47 31.76 0.67 -10.91
CA LYS A 47 31.39 -0.08 -12.12
C LYS A 47 30.90 0.82 -13.24
N GLN A 48 30.73 2.13 -12.98
CA GLN A 48 30.28 3.15 -13.96
C GLN A 48 28.91 2.80 -14.58
N VAL A 49 28.05 2.09 -13.82
CA VAL A 49 26.70 1.75 -14.27
C VAL A 49 25.85 3.02 -14.29
N PRO A 50 25.17 3.31 -15.41
CA PRO A 50 24.20 4.41 -15.46
C PRO A 50 23.11 4.25 -14.40
N PRO A 51 22.80 5.28 -13.60
CA PRO A 51 21.78 5.19 -12.54
C PRO A 51 20.42 4.69 -13.03
N GLN A 52 20.03 5.03 -14.26
CA GLN A 52 18.75 4.63 -14.88
C GLN A 52 18.64 3.11 -15.12
N GLN A 53 19.75 2.38 -15.11
CA GLN A 53 19.79 0.93 -15.24
C GLN A 53 19.63 0.19 -13.92
N ILE A 54 19.44 0.93 -12.82
CA ILE A 54 19.34 0.36 -11.47
C ILE A 54 17.90 0.50 -10.97
N LEU A 55 17.32 -0.64 -10.62
CA LEU A 55 16.03 -0.75 -9.94
C LEU A 55 16.24 -1.32 -8.53
N ALA A 56 15.73 -0.64 -7.51
CA ALA A 56 15.64 -1.19 -6.17
C ALA A 56 14.20 -1.15 -5.67
N VAL A 57 13.72 -2.29 -5.20
CA VAL A 57 12.33 -2.47 -4.78
C VAL A 57 12.30 -2.87 -3.31
N THR A 58 11.38 -2.28 -2.56
CA THR A 58 11.14 -2.58 -1.15
C THR A 58 9.65 -2.73 -0.86
N PHE A 59 9.29 -3.15 0.36
CA PHE A 59 7.92 -3.48 0.71
C PHE A 59 7.04 -2.24 0.98
N THR A 60 7.58 -1.16 1.57
CA THR A 60 6.79 0.02 1.96
C THR A 60 7.30 1.30 1.30
N ASN A 61 6.37 2.25 1.05
CA ASN A 61 6.73 3.58 0.53
C ASN A 61 7.68 4.33 1.48
N LYS A 62 7.50 4.17 2.79
CA LYS A 62 8.39 4.75 3.80
C LYS A 62 9.82 4.21 3.68
N ALA A 63 9.98 2.89 3.50
CA ALA A 63 11.30 2.29 3.29
C ALA A 63 11.94 2.76 1.97
N ALA A 64 11.16 2.90 0.91
CA ALA A 64 11.64 3.42 -0.36
C ALA A 64 12.12 4.88 -0.23
N GLU A 65 11.39 5.73 0.50
CA GLU A 65 11.80 7.11 0.76
C GLU A 65 13.08 7.18 1.61
N GLU A 66 13.13 6.42 2.69
CA GLU A 66 14.32 6.35 3.55
C GLU A 66 15.56 5.86 2.78
N MET A 67 15.39 4.86 1.91
CA MET A 67 16.47 4.42 1.01
C MET A 67 16.91 5.54 0.06
N ARG A 68 15.97 6.31 -0.47
CA ARG A 68 16.25 7.41 -1.40
C ARG A 68 17.04 8.52 -0.72
N GLU A 69 16.65 8.91 0.51
CA GLU A 69 17.37 9.91 1.30
C GLU A 69 18.80 9.45 1.61
N ARG A 70 18.97 8.23 2.12
CA ARG A 70 20.29 7.67 2.43
C ARG A 70 21.18 7.52 1.18
N LEU A 71 20.60 7.17 0.05
CA LEU A 71 21.32 7.09 -1.21
C LEU A 71 21.78 8.48 -1.68
N LYS A 72 20.91 9.49 -1.52
CA LYS A 72 21.23 10.90 -1.84
C LYS A 72 22.43 11.38 -1.02
N GLU A 73 22.44 11.13 0.27
CA GLU A 73 23.59 11.44 1.15
C GLU A 73 24.85 10.70 0.72
N THR A 74 24.73 9.39 0.45
CA THR A 74 25.86 8.55 0.09
C THR A 74 26.51 8.98 -1.24
N LEU A 75 25.71 9.38 -2.23
CA LEU A 75 26.17 9.73 -3.60
C LEU A 75 26.36 11.24 -3.83
N SER A 76 26.06 12.08 -2.83
CA SER A 76 26.18 13.55 -2.94
C SER A 76 25.46 14.10 -4.17
N GLY A 77 24.22 13.63 -4.40
CA GLY A 77 23.36 14.07 -5.51
C GLY A 77 23.56 13.36 -6.86
N LYS A 78 24.50 12.41 -6.99
CA LYS A 78 24.74 11.65 -8.25
C LYS A 78 23.82 10.43 -8.45
N GLN A 79 22.76 10.30 -7.68
CA GLN A 79 21.80 9.18 -7.77
C GLN A 79 20.67 9.40 -8.79
N ASN A 80 20.58 10.55 -9.42
CA ASN A 80 19.48 10.89 -10.33
C ASN A 80 19.34 9.81 -11.43
N GLY A 81 18.12 9.23 -11.50
CA GLY A 81 17.81 8.16 -12.42
C GLY A 81 17.75 6.75 -11.80
N VAL A 82 18.26 6.54 -10.58
CA VAL A 82 18.01 5.27 -9.86
C VAL A 82 16.53 5.15 -9.54
N HIS A 83 15.92 4.05 -9.95
CA HIS A 83 14.51 3.81 -9.65
C HIS A 83 14.36 3.08 -8.31
N LEU A 84 13.89 3.81 -7.30
CA LEU A 84 13.60 3.30 -5.95
C LEU A 84 12.10 3.38 -5.70
N SER A 85 11.44 2.23 -5.52
CA SER A 85 9.98 2.19 -5.33
C SER A 85 9.53 0.93 -4.59
N THR A 86 8.21 0.81 -4.34
CA THR A 86 7.58 -0.46 -4.01
C THR A 86 7.18 -1.19 -5.30
N PHE A 87 6.89 -2.50 -5.21
CA PHE A 87 6.34 -3.26 -6.34
C PHE A 87 5.06 -2.64 -6.89
N HIS A 88 4.16 -2.21 -6.01
CA HIS A 88 2.91 -1.57 -6.41
C HIS A 88 3.13 -0.23 -7.12
N ALA A 89 4.01 0.63 -6.61
CA ALA A 89 4.32 1.89 -7.26
C ALA A 89 4.97 1.68 -8.64
N LEU A 90 5.86 0.70 -8.76
CA LEU A 90 6.43 0.28 -10.04
C LEU A 90 5.33 -0.19 -11.01
N GLY A 91 4.42 -1.08 -10.53
CA GLY A 91 3.29 -1.58 -11.31
C GLY A 91 2.36 -0.47 -11.78
N VAL A 92 1.98 0.46 -10.90
CA VAL A 92 1.16 1.63 -11.27
C VAL A 92 1.81 2.45 -12.38
N ASN A 93 3.12 2.75 -12.25
CA ASN A 93 3.84 3.51 -13.27
C ASN A 93 3.86 2.80 -14.64
N MET A 94 3.96 1.48 -14.64
CA MET A 94 3.89 0.68 -15.88
C MET A 94 2.48 0.67 -16.46
N LEU A 95 1.48 0.43 -15.63
CA LEU A 95 0.08 0.37 -16.03
C LEU A 95 -0.41 1.73 -16.56
N ARG A 96 -0.02 2.86 -15.95
CA ARG A 96 -0.37 4.19 -16.49
C ARG A 96 0.08 4.38 -17.95
N LYS A 97 1.19 3.77 -18.34
CA LYS A 97 1.71 3.86 -19.71
C LYS A 97 1.11 2.85 -20.67
N SER A 98 0.82 1.63 -20.21
CA SER A 98 0.58 0.49 -21.10
C SER A 98 -0.70 -0.30 -20.82
N ILE A 99 -1.53 0.09 -19.86
CA ILE A 99 -2.74 -0.67 -19.47
C ILE A 99 -3.80 -0.72 -20.59
N HIS A 100 -3.70 0.21 -21.57
CA HIS A 100 -4.60 0.23 -22.73
C HIS A 100 -4.53 -1.07 -23.55
N HIS A 101 -3.39 -1.76 -23.57
CA HIS A 101 -3.24 -3.08 -24.17
C HIS A 101 -4.15 -4.14 -23.50
N LEU A 102 -4.53 -3.94 -22.22
CA LEU A 102 -5.43 -4.84 -21.48
C LEU A 102 -6.91 -4.38 -21.51
N GLY A 103 -7.22 -3.32 -22.31
CA GLY A 103 -8.56 -2.80 -22.48
C GLY A 103 -9.06 -1.92 -21.31
N TYR A 104 -8.15 -1.31 -20.56
CA TYR A 104 -8.43 -0.25 -19.59
C TYR A 104 -7.96 1.10 -20.15
N ARG A 105 -8.44 2.19 -19.53
CA ARG A 105 -7.95 3.53 -19.84
C ARG A 105 -6.84 3.94 -18.88
N PRO A 106 -5.85 4.75 -19.28
CA PRO A 106 -4.74 5.18 -18.41
C PRO A 106 -5.19 5.89 -17.12
N ASN A 107 -6.33 6.58 -17.14
CA ASN A 107 -6.93 7.27 -16.00
C ASN A 107 -7.72 6.33 -15.06
N PHE A 108 -7.30 5.09 -14.89
CA PHE A 108 -7.93 4.15 -13.96
C PHE A 108 -7.83 4.62 -12.50
N ILE A 109 -8.78 4.21 -11.68
CA ILE A 109 -8.80 4.47 -10.25
C ILE A 109 -8.42 3.22 -9.47
N ILE A 110 -7.70 3.41 -8.36
CA ILE A 110 -7.32 2.33 -7.46
C ILE A 110 -8.30 2.34 -6.29
N TYR A 111 -9.10 1.27 -6.17
CA TYR A 111 -10.07 1.10 -5.09
C TYR A 111 -9.40 0.60 -3.81
N ASP A 112 -9.71 1.27 -2.70
CA ASP A 112 -9.32 0.80 -1.38
C ASP A 112 -10.22 -0.36 -0.90
N LYS A 113 -9.88 -0.94 0.25
CA LYS A 113 -10.64 -2.06 0.83
C LYS A 113 -12.13 -1.74 1.03
N ASN A 114 -12.47 -0.51 1.41
CA ASN A 114 -13.87 -0.14 1.64
C ASN A 114 -14.62 0.05 0.32
N ASP A 115 -13.95 0.60 -0.70
CA ASP A 115 -14.50 0.71 -2.04
C ASP A 115 -14.77 -0.69 -2.61
N GLN A 116 -13.83 -1.63 -2.46
CA GLN A 116 -13.99 -3.04 -2.85
C GLN A 116 -15.16 -3.72 -2.12
N LEU A 117 -15.24 -3.55 -0.79
CA LEU A 117 -16.36 -4.09 0.00
C LEU A 117 -17.71 -3.50 -0.42
N SER A 118 -17.75 -2.23 -0.85
CA SER A 118 -18.97 -1.60 -1.36
C SER A 118 -19.42 -2.28 -2.66
N VAL A 119 -18.50 -2.52 -3.60
CA VAL A 119 -18.78 -3.24 -4.86
C VAL A 119 -19.28 -4.66 -4.57
N ILE A 120 -18.60 -5.40 -3.67
CA ILE A 120 -19.00 -6.77 -3.31
C ILE A 120 -20.40 -6.80 -2.72
N LYS A 121 -20.73 -5.89 -1.80
CA LYS A 121 -22.06 -5.80 -1.20
C LYS A 121 -23.16 -5.53 -2.26
N THR A 122 -22.93 -4.58 -3.14
CA THR A 122 -23.87 -4.31 -4.25
C THR A 122 -24.10 -5.54 -5.11
N ILE A 123 -23.03 -6.30 -5.44
CA ILE A 123 -23.17 -7.52 -6.22
C ILE A 123 -23.94 -8.60 -5.46
N MET A 124 -23.74 -8.72 -4.15
CA MET A 124 -24.45 -9.69 -3.30
C MET A 124 -25.95 -9.34 -3.21
N GLU A 125 -26.28 -8.06 -3.04
CA GLU A 125 -27.65 -7.55 -3.01
C GLU A 125 -28.34 -7.77 -4.37
N ASP A 126 -27.69 -7.45 -5.50
CA ASP A 126 -28.26 -7.58 -6.85
C ASP A 126 -28.52 -9.05 -7.27
N GLN A 127 -27.85 -10.00 -6.66
CA GLN A 127 -27.96 -11.43 -6.99
C GLN A 127 -28.64 -12.26 -5.89
N ASP A 128 -29.29 -11.61 -4.92
CA ASP A 128 -30.00 -12.23 -3.77
C ASP A 128 -29.12 -13.20 -2.94
N PHE A 129 -27.82 -12.99 -2.95
CA PHE A 129 -26.88 -13.82 -2.15
C PHE A 129 -26.90 -13.44 -0.66
N ASP A 130 -27.37 -12.24 -0.32
CA ASP A 130 -27.44 -11.72 1.05
C ASP A 130 -28.47 -12.48 1.88
N ASP A 131 -29.56 -12.97 1.27
CA ASP A 131 -30.66 -13.68 1.93
C ASP A 131 -30.28 -15.09 2.41
N THR A 132 -29.17 -15.63 1.92
CA THR A 132 -28.75 -16.99 2.29
C THR A 132 -28.07 -17.08 3.64
N GLY A 133 -27.55 -15.97 4.18
CA GLY A 133 -26.77 -15.93 5.42
C GLY A 133 -25.47 -16.78 5.43
N LEU A 134 -25.12 -17.38 4.28
CA LEU A 134 -24.01 -18.33 4.15
C LEU A 134 -22.64 -17.66 4.00
N ILE A 135 -22.60 -16.43 3.49
CA ILE A 135 -21.37 -15.69 3.22
C ILE A 135 -21.54 -14.20 3.56
N ASP A 136 -20.48 -13.58 4.03
CA ASP A 136 -20.44 -12.13 4.23
C ASP A 136 -19.42 -11.46 3.32
N ALA A 137 -19.60 -10.16 3.04
CA ALA A 137 -18.78 -9.41 2.10
C ALA A 137 -17.28 -9.38 2.49
N LYS A 138 -16.94 -9.49 3.77
CA LYS A 138 -15.54 -9.50 4.21
C LYS A 138 -14.87 -10.83 3.90
N SER A 139 -15.59 -11.93 4.09
CA SER A 139 -15.14 -13.29 3.72
C SER A 139 -14.97 -13.41 2.22
N VAL A 140 -15.92 -12.90 1.42
CA VAL A 140 -15.80 -12.83 -0.05
C VAL A 140 -14.57 -12.03 -0.46
N HIS A 141 -14.38 -10.84 0.09
CA HIS A 141 -13.22 -10.00 -0.19
C HIS A 141 -11.90 -10.73 0.15
N PHE A 142 -11.85 -11.44 1.28
CA PHE A 142 -10.66 -12.20 1.70
C PHE A 142 -10.32 -13.30 0.68
N GLU A 143 -11.29 -14.10 0.28
CA GLU A 143 -11.10 -15.18 -0.70
C GLU A 143 -10.67 -14.66 -2.08
N ILE A 144 -11.27 -13.55 -2.55
CA ILE A 144 -10.87 -12.89 -3.80
C ILE A 144 -9.41 -12.42 -3.72
N SER A 145 -9.02 -11.75 -2.62
CA SER A 145 -7.65 -11.26 -2.44
C SER A 145 -6.64 -12.41 -2.35
N GLN A 146 -6.99 -13.49 -1.66
CA GLN A 146 -6.15 -14.70 -1.60
C GLN A 146 -5.94 -15.31 -3.00
N SER A 147 -7.01 -15.48 -3.77
CA SER A 147 -6.94 -16.00 -5.13
C SER A 147 -6.08 -15.10 -6.04
N LYS A 148 -6.27 -13.76 -5.94
CA LYS A 148 -5.44 -12.80 -6.69
C LYS A 148 -3.96 -12.86 -6.28
N SER A 149 -3.65 -13.11 -5.01
CA SER A 149 -2.26 -13.17 -4.52
C SER A 149 -1.46 -14.34 -5.09
N THR A 150 -2.14 -15.43 -5.48
CA THR A 150 -1.56 -16.58 -6.18
C THR A 150 -1.58 -16.43 -7.71
N GLY A 151 -2.32 -15.43 -8.22
CA GLY A 151 -2.50 -15.18 -9.64
C GLY A 151 -3.65 -15.98 -10.27
N GLU A 152 -4.57 -16.46 -9.46
CA GLU A 152 -5.74 -17.21 -9.92
C GLU A 152 -6.87 -16.24 -10.25
N GLY A 153 -7.32 -16.27 -11.50
CA GLY A 153 -8.50 -15.54 -11.94
C GLY A 153 -9.81 -16.24 -11.53
N PRO A 154 -10.97 -15.58 -11.70
CA PRO A 154 -12.26 -16.12 -11.28
C PRO A 154 -12.62 -17.46 -11.92
N GLU A 155 -12.19 -17.72 -13.15
CA GLU A 155 -12.48 -18.98 -13.84
C GLU A 155 -11.71 -20.13 -13.19
N VAL A 156 -10.39 -19.95 -12.94
CA VAL A 156 -9.55 -20.95 -12.27
C VAL A 156 -10.06 -21.21 -10.85
N PHE A 157 -10.46 -20.15 -10.14
CA PHE A 157 -11.05 -20.28 -8.80
C PHE A 157 -12.32 -21.13 -8.84
N LEU A 158 -13.22 -20.92 -9.81
CA LEU A 158 -14.47 -21.68 -9.95
C LEU A 158 -14.22 -23.16 -10.27
N ASP A 159 -13.28 -23.45 -11.16
CA ASP A 159 -12.98 -24.81 -11.60
C ASP A 159 -12.39 -25.69 -10.48
N GLN A 160 -11.75 -25.09 -9.50
CA GLN A 160 -11.09 -25.78 -8.38
C GLN A 160 -12.01 -26.01 -7.16
N GLN A 161 -13.25 -25.50 -7.17
CA GLN A 161 -14.09 -25.49 -5.97
C GLN A 161 -15.29 -26.43 -6.09
N GLU A 162 -15.40 -27.36 -5.13
CA GLU A 162 -16.53 -28.28 -5.00
C GLU A 162 -17.62 -27.77 -4.03
N SER A 163 -17.25 -26.90 -3.08
CA SER A 163 -18.15 -26.38 -2.06
C SER A 163 -19.13 -25.35 -2.66
N GLN A 164 -20.42 -25.47 -2.33
CA GLN A 164 -21.46 -24.52 -2.76
C GLN A 164 -21.13 -23.08 -2.39
N GLN A 165 -20.62 -22.87 -1.17
CA GLN A 165 -20.20 -21.55 -0.67
C GLN A 165 -19.09 -20.95 -1.56
N LYS A 166 -18.07 -21.74 -1.88
CA LYS A 166 -16.95 -21.27 -2.73
C LYS A 166 -17.37 -21.07 -4.18
N GLN A 167 -18.32 -21.87 -4.68
CA GLN A 167 -18.94 -21.64 -5.99
C GLN A 167 -19.68 -20.29 -6.06
N MET A 168 -20.39 -19.92 -4.99
CA MET A 168 -21.02 -18.60 -4.89
C MET A 168 -19.97 -17.49 -4.88
N ILE A 169 -18.90 -17.61 -4.09
CA ILE A 169 -17.79 -16.66 -4.05
C ILE A 169 -17.17 -16.50 -5.44
N GLY A 170 -16.95 -17.58 -6.18
CA GLY A 170 -16.41 -17.55 -7.54
C GLY A 170 -17.31 -16.79 -8.52
N LYS A 171 -18.64 -16.93 -8.42
CA LYS A 171 -19.59 -16.14 -9.23
C LYS A 171 -19.52 -14.65 -8.89
N ILE A 172 -19.44 -14.32 -7.58
CA ILE A 172 -19.27 -12.93 -7.13
C ILE A 172 -17.91 -12.39 -7.61
N TYR A 173 -16.83 -13.17 -7.54
CA TYR A 173 -15.51 -12.78 -8.03
C TYR A 173 -15.52 -12.45 -9.53
N ARG A 174 -16.16 -13.29 -10.34
CA ARG A 174 -16.34 -13.04 -11.79
C ARG A 174 -17.07 -11.71 -12.04
N GLN A 175 -18.18 -11.49 -11.35
CA GLN A 175 -18.95 -10.25 -11.48
C GLN A 175 -18.18 -9.03 -10.94
N TYR A 176 -17.44 -9.20 -9.83
CA TYR A 176 -16.56 -8.18 -9.27
C TYR A 176 -15.52 -7.70 -10.29
N GLN A 177 -14.79 -8.59 -10.94
CA GLN A 177 -13.82 -8.23 -11.98
C GLN A 177 -14.48 -7.51 -13.18
N LYS A 178 -15.66 -7.95 -13.58
CA LYS A 178 -16.42 -7.31 -14.67
C LYS A 178 -16.84 -5.89 -14.28
N THR A 179 -17.36 -5.70 -13.08
CA THR A 179 -17.76 -4.40 -12.53
C THR A 179 -16.56 -3.47 -12.40
N MET A 180 -15.46 -3.93 -11.82
CA MET A 180 -14.22 -3.16 -11.69
C MET A 180 -13.71 -2.68 -13.05
N LYS A 181 -13.69 -3.55 -14.06
CA LYS A 181 -13.28 -3.18 -15.40
C LYS A 181 -14.24 -2.17 -16.05
N GLY A 182 -15.55 -2.34 -15.85
CA GLY A 182 -16.57 -1.39 -16.32
C GLY A 182 -16.40 0.02 -15.75
N CYS A 183 -16.08 0.12 -14.47
CA CYS A 183 -15.77 1.37 -13.77
C CYS A 183 -14.39 1.95 -14.12
N ASN A 184 -13.59 1.28 -14.95
CA ASN A 184 -12.18 1.60 -15.16
C ASN A 184 -11.43 1.71 -13.82
N ALA A 185 -11.68 0.78 -12.92
CA ALA A 185 -11.09 0.68 -11.60
C ALA A 185 -10.28 -0.62 -11.47
N ILE A 186 -9.25 -0.58 -10.65
CA ILE A 186 -8.43 -1.73 -10.28
C ILE A 186 -8.25 -1.72 -8.75
N ASP A 187 -8.02 -2.87 -8.15
CA ASP A 187 -7.63 -2.93 -6.74
C ASP A 187 -6.12 -3.12 -6.57
N PHE A 188 -5.69 -3.23 -5.31
CA PHE A 188 -4.27 -3.38 -5.00
C PHE A 188 -3.67 -4.67 -5.58
N ASP A 189 -4.41 -5.77 -5.56
CA ASP A 189 -3.94 -7.05 -6.10
C ASP A 189 -3.91 -7.00 -7.64
N ASP A 190 -4.86 -6.30 -8.27
CA ASP A 190 -4.90 -6.09 -9.71
C ASP A 190 -3.68 -5.33 -10.23
N ILE A 191 -3.09 -4.42 -9.46
CA ILE A 191 -1.87 -3.71 -9.87
C ILE A 191 -0.79 -4.71 -10.29
N LEU A 192 -0.55 -5.72 -9.48
CA LEU A 192 0.48 -6.72 -9.75
C LEU A 192 0.04 -7.72 -10.82
N ASN A 193 -1.19 -8.21 -10.75
CA ASN A 193 -1.73 -9.19 -11.70
C ASN A 193 -1.83 -8.64 -13.12
N LEU A 194 -2.29 -7.40 -13.28
CA LEU A 194 -2.36 -6.76 -14.59
C LEU A 194 -0.96 -6.43 -15.13
N THR A 195 -0.01 -6.07 -14.26
CA THR A 195 1.39 -5.89 -14.67
C THR A 195 1.99 -7.20 -15.16
N LEU A 196 1.73 -8.31 -14.46
CA LEU A 196 2.18 -9.63 -14.92
C LEU A 196 1.51 -10.03 -16.24
N SER A 197 0.18 -9.86 -16.36
CA SER A 197 -0.55 -10.10 -17.60
C SER A 197 -0.02 -9.26 -18.77
N LEU A 198 0.40 -8.03 -18.50
CA LEU A 198 1.02 -7.15 -19.51
C LEU A 198 2.34 -7.74 -20.00
N PHE A 199 3.19 -8.25 -19.10
CA PHE A 199 4.47 -8.89 -19.46
C PHE A 199 4.29 -10.18 -20.24
N GLU A 200 3.29 -10.99 -19.88
CA GLU A 200 3.01 -12.28 -20.53
C GLU A 200 2.38 -12.10 -21.91
N LYS A 201 1.50 -11.12 -22.09
CA LYS A 201 0.73 -10.92 -23.33
C LYS A 201 1.37 -9.92 -24.29
N HIS A 202 2.23 -9.04 -23.79
CA HIS A 202 2.85 -7.93 -24.53
C HIS A 202 4.37 -7.89 -24.29
N PRO A 203 5.13 -8.85 -24.88
CA PRO A 203 6.58 -8.95 -24.68
C PRO A 203 7.35 -7.66 -24.99
N GLU A 204 6.87 -6.87 -25.95
CA GLU A 204 7.47 -5.59 -26.34
C GLU A 204 7.53 -4.58 -25.19
N VAL A 205 6.54 -4.61 -24.29
CA VAL A 205 6.52 -3.75 -23.09
C VAL A 205 7.57 -4.23 -22.08
N MET A 206 7.69 -5.55 -21.92
CA MET A 206 8.65 -6.18 -21.03
C MET A 206 10.10 -5.94 -21.50
N ASP A 207 10.37 -6.09 -22.80
CA ASP A 207 11.72 -5.96 -23.36
C ASP A 207 12.31 -4.57 -23.12
N ASN A 208 11.51 -3.52 -23.32
CA ASN A 208 11.91 -2.14 -22.99
C ASN A 208 12.34 -1.97 -21.53
N LEU A 209 11.66 -2.66 -20.60
CA LEU A 209 11.97 -2.58 -19.17
C LEU A 209 13.22 -3.42 -18.81
N THR A 210 13.38 -4.57 -19.43
CA THR A 210 14.53 -5.45 -19.22
C THR A 210 15.81 -4.80 -19.77
N GLU A 211 15.73 -4.11 -20.90
CA GLU A 211 16.83 -3.32 -21.43
C GLU A 211 17.18 -2.14 -20.52
N ARG A 212 16.17 -1.49 -19.95
CA ARG A 212 16.35 -0.36 -19.04
C ARG A 212 16.94 -0.80 -17.69
N PHE A 213 16.39 -1.82 -17.04
CA PHE A 213 16.79 -2.23 -15.70
C PHE A 213 17.73 -3.43 -15.74
N ARG A 214 19.02 -3.17 -15.78
CA ARG A 214 20.09 -4.17 -15.84
C ARG A 214 20.52 -4.72 -14.49
N TYR A 215 20.26 -3.99 -13.40
CA TYR A 215 20.62 -4.35 -12.03
C TYR A 215 19.40 -4.19 -11.14
N ILE A 216 18.88 -5.29 -10.63
CA ILE A 216 17.66 -5.30 -9.81
C ILE A 216 18.02 -5.74 -8.39
N MET A 217 17.56 -4.95 -7.41
CA MET A 217 17.72 -5.25 -5.99
C MET A 217 16.36 -5.27 -5.31
N VAL A 218 16.16 -6.25 -4.41
CA VAL A 218 14.92 -6.41 -3.66
C VAL A 218 15.25 -6.49 -2.17
N ASP A 219 14.67 -5.59 -1.38
CA ASP A 219 14.72 -5.64 0.08
C ASP A 219 13.48 -6.36 0.62
N GLU A 220 13.60 -6.93 1.82
CA GLU A 220 12.56 -7.70 2.51
C GLU A 220 11.96 -8.81 1.62
N TYR A 221 12.83 -9.57 0.96
CA TYR A 221 12.43 -10.57 -0.03
C TYR A 221 11.54 -11.69 0.55
N GLN A 222 11.60 -11.98 1.85
CA GLN A 222 10.73 -12.93 2.56
C GLN A 222 9.25 -12.53 2.54
N ASP A 223 8.96 -11.25 2.30
CA ASP A 223 7.58 -10.73 2.27
C ASP A 223 7.01 -10.65 0.84
N THR A 224 7.73 -11.19 -0.15
CA THR A 224 7.25 -11.23 -1.53
C THR A 224 6.22 -12.33 -1.73
N ASN A 225 5.16 -12.01 -2.51
CA ASN A 225 4.17 -12.98 -2.96
C ASN A 225 4.57 -13.62 -4.30
N ARG A 226 3.79 -14.63 -4.74
CA ARG A 226 4.06 -15.37 -5.98
C ARG A 226 4.05 -14.49 -7.24
N ILE A 227 3.20 -13.46 -7.29
CA ILE A 227 3.13 -12.55 -8.44
C ILE A 227 4.38 -11.66 -8.52
N GLN A 228 4.81 -11.10 -7.39
CA GLN A 228 6.04 -10.31 -7.31
C GLN A 228 7.26 -11.15 -7.72
N TYR A 229 7.33 -12.39 -7.27
CA TYR A 229 8.35 -13.33 -7.69
C TYR A 229 8.35 -13.56 -9.22
N LYS A 230 7.17 -13.83 -9.82
CA LYS A 230 7.04 -13.98 -11.28
C LYS A 230 7.48 -12.72 -12.03
N LEU A 231 7.08 -11.52 -11.55
CA LEU A 231 7.51 -10.25 -12.14
C LEU A 231 9.04 -10.10 -12.14
N LEU A 232 9.71 -10.44 -11.03
CA LEU A 232 11.17 -10.42 -10.94
C LEU A 232 11.81 -11.40 -11.93
N ARG A 233 11.27 -12.61 -12.07
CA ARG A 233 11.77 -13.57 -13.06
C ARG A 233 11.67 -13.05 -14.48
N HIS A 234 10.57 -12.40 -14.84
CA HIS A 234 10.43 -11.79 -16.17
C HIS A 234 11.46 -10.67 -16.36
N LEU A 235 11.57 -9.73 -15.40
CA LEU A 235 12.50 -8.60 -15.51
C LEU A 235 13.97 -9.02 -15.55
N THR A 236 14.34 -10.17 -14.96
CA THR A 236 15.74 -10.62 -14.88
C THR A 236 16.11 -11.72 -15.87
N LYS A 237 15.18 -12.17 -16.70
CA LYS A 237 15.32 -13.32 -17.60
C LYS A 237 16.57 -13.25 -18.50
N GLN A 238 16.89 -12.07 -19.02
CA GLN A 238 17.99 -11.88 -19.97
C GLN A 238 19.36 -11.72 -19.28
N HIS A 239 19.44 -10.94 -18.21
CA HIS A 239 20.72 -10.54 -17.60
C HIS A 239 21.03 -11.22 -16.28
N ARG A 240 20.05 -11.79 -15.60
CA ARG A 240 20.13 -12.52 -14.30
C ARG A 240 20.79 -11.73 -13.15
N ASN A 241 20.97 -10.42 -13.27
CA ASN A 241 21.54 -9.57 -12.22
C ASN A 241 20.46 -9.21 -11.18
N LEU A 242 20.11 -10.17 -10.36
CA LEU A 242 19.12 -10.06 -9.28
C LEU A 242 19.82 -10.21 -7.93
N CYS A 243 19.76 -9.19 -7.11
CA CYS A 243 20.24 -9.24 -5.74
C CYS A 243 19.05 -9.13 -4.79
N VAL A 244 18.75 -10.20 -4.08
CA VAL A 244 17.68 -10.21 -3.08
C VAL A 244 18.26 -10.24 -1.68
N VAL A 245 17.65 -9.45 -0.79
CA VAL A 245 18.03 -9.38 0.63
C VAL A 245 16.80 -9.72 1.46
N GLY A 246 16.94 -10.68 2.35
CA GLY A 246 15.82 -11.13 3.16
C GLY A 246 16.24 -11.82 4.45
N ASP A 247 15.26 -12.02 5.31
CA ASP A 247 15.36 -12.76 6.56
C ASP A 247 14.12 -13.63 6.72
N ASP A 248 14.25 -14.91 6.46
CA ASP A 248 13.18 -15.89 6.60
C ASP A 248 12.57 -15.91 8.02
N ASP A 249 13.38 -15.59 9.05
CA ASP A 249 12.91 -15.48 10.44
C ASP A 249 12.00 -14.25 10.68
N GLN A 250 11.96 -13.27 9.76
CA GLN A 250 11.12 -12.09 9.81
C GLN A 250 9.89 -12.17 8.91
N SER A 251 9.61 -13.30 8.27
CA SER A 251 8.42 -13.48 7.43
C SER A 251 7.15 -13.54 8.29
N ILE A 252 6.43 -12.41 8.39
CA ILE A 252 5.20 -12.27 9.18
C ILE A 252 3.98 -11.85 8.36
N TYR A 253 4.11 -11.78 7.03
CA TYR A 253 3.05 -11.37 6.11
C TYR A 253 2.44 -12.53 5.30
N GLY A 254 2.58 -13.78 5.75
CA GLY A 254 1.95 -14.95 5.11
C GLY A 254 0.43 -14.79 4.95
N TRP A 255 -0.25 -14.16 5.90
CA TRP A 255 -1.68 -13.84 5.83
C TRP A 255 -2.06 -12.80 4.74
N ARG A 256 -1.05 -12.13 4.14
CA ARG A 256 -1.17 -11.26 2.96
C ARG A 256 -0.67 -11.93 1.67
N GLY A 257 -0.49 -13.24 1.68
CA GLY A 257 0.01 -13.98 0.53
C GLY A 257 1.53 -13.95 0.35
N ALA A 258 2.30 -13.47 1.34
CA ALA A 258 3.76 -13.60 1.29
C ALA A 258 4.16 -15.07 1.36
N GLU A 259 5.10 -15.46 0.51
CA GLU A 259 5.61 -16.84 0.42
C GLU A 259 7.10 -16.90 0.77
N VAL A 260 7.41 -17.30 2.01
CA VAL A 260 8.81 -17.48 2.45
C VAL A 260 9.56 -18.50 1.58
N ARG A 261 8.82 -19.42 0.93
CA ARG A 261 9.37 -20.37 -0.04
C ARG A 261 10.15 -19.71 -1.16
N ASN A 262 9.82 -18.48 -1.54
CA ASN A 262 10.58 -17.72 -2.54
C ASN A 262 12.09 -17.61 -2.18
N ILE A 263 12.45 -17.61 -0.87
CA ILE A 263 13.85 -17.65 -0.43
C ILE A 263 14.42 -19.05 -0.61
N PHE A 264 13.68 -20.10 -0.22
CA PHE A 264 14.16 -21.48 -0.26
C PHE A 264 14.31 -21.99 -1.70
N ASP A 265 13.37 -21.62 -2.57
CA ASP A 265 13.34 -22.05 -3.96
C ASP A 265 14.28 -21.22 -4.86
N PHE A 266 14.87 -20.14 -4.32
CA PHE A 266 15.73 -19.23 -5.11
C PHE A 266 16.93 -19.95 -5.77
N GLU A 267 17.50 -20.92 -5.08
CA GLU A 267 18.61 -21.73 -5.61
C GLU A 267 18.17 -22.64 -6.77
N GLN A 268 16.95 -23.17 -6.74
CA GLN A 268 16.42 -24.01 -7.81
C GLN A 268 16.22 -23.19 -9.10
N ASP A 269 15.80 -21.93 -8.96
CA ASP A 269 15.60 -21.01 -10.08
C ASP A 269 16.91 -20.37 -10.58
N TYR A 270 17.88 -20.23 -9.68
CA TYR A 270 19.17 -19.61 -9.94
C TYR A 270 20.30 -20.51 -9.41
N PRO A 271 20.62 -21.65 -10.12
CA PRO A 271 21.64 -22.60 -9.65
C PRO A 271 23.04 -22.00 -9.45
N GLU A 272 23.33 -20.88 -10.15
CA GLU A 272 24.59 -20.14 -10.03
C GLU A 272 24.57 -19.08 -8.92
N VAL A 273 23.56 -19.08 -8.03
CA VAL A 273 23.39 -18.08 -6.98
C VAL A 273 24.60 -17.97 -6.05
N LYS A 274 25.02 -16.75 -5.80
CA LYS A 274 25.99 -16.46 -4.75
C LYS A 274 25.28 -16.17 -3.44
N TYR A 275 25.55 -17.02 -2.43
CA TYR A 275 25.04 -16.83 -1.07
C TYR A 275 25.96 -15.95 -0.24
N VAL A 276 25.39 -14.96 0.45
CA VAL A 276 26.10 -14.17 1.46
C VAL A 276 25.25 -14.14 2.74
N ARG A 277 25.86 -14.45 3.90
CA ARG A 277 25.19 -14.43 5.20
C ARG A 277 25.65 -13.25 6.01
N LEU A 278 24.70 -12.42 6.48
CA LEU A 278 24.97 -11.28 7.37
C LEU A 278 24.46 -11.62 8.77
N GLU A 279 25.35 -12.12 9.63
CA GLU A 279 25.03 -12.59 10.97
C GLU A 279 25.47 -11.62 12.08
N GLN A 280 26.37 -10.68 11.78
CA GLN A 280 26.79 -9.66 12.73
C GLN A 280 25.70 -8.60 12.90
N ASN A 281 25.17 -8.48 14.11
CA ASN A 281 24.15 -7.51 14.47
C ASN A 281 24.80 -6.26 15.09
N TYR A 282 24.41 -5.09 14.59
CA TYR A 282 24.89 -3.78 15.05
C TYR A 282 23.88 -3.04 15.93
N ARG A 283 22.66 -3.57 16.06
CA ARG A 283 21.53 -2.94 16.78
C ARG A 283 21.55 -3.28 18.26
N SER A 284 21.58 -4.56 18.58
CA SER A 284 21.26 -5.11 19.90
C SER A 284 22.50 -5.62 20.63
N THR A 285 22.40 -5.73 21.96
CA THR A 285 23.40 -6.39 22.80
C THR A 285 23.33 -7.91 22.67
N GLN A 286 24.39 -8.61 23.04
CA GLN A 286 24.48 -10.07 22.95
C GLN A 286 23.39 -10.78 23.78
N ILE A 287 22.98 -10.22 24.93
CA ILE A 287 21.91 -10.78 25.78
C ILE A 287 20.57 -10.86 25.01
N ILE A 288 20.19 -9.78 24.31
CA ILE A 288 18.98 -9.73 23.50
C ILE A 288 19.05 -10.77 22.37
N LEU A 289 20.20 -10.86 21.70
CA LEU A 289 20.40 -11.80 20.60
C LEU A 289 20.38 -13.27 21.05
N GLN A 290 20.91 -13.57 22.22
CA GLN A 290 20.83 -14.91 22.79
C GLN A 290 19.37 -15.34 23.00
N ALA A 291 18.54 -14.47 23.60
CA ALA A 291 17.12 -14.75 23.78
C ALA A 291 16.40 -14.90 22.43
N ALA A 292 16.65 -14.00 21.48
CA ALA A 292 16.05 -14.07 20.15
C ALA A 292 16.46 -15.35 19.40
N ASN A 293 17.74 -15.73 19.44
CA ASN A 293 18.23 -16.97 18.83
C ASN A 293 17.57 -18.21 19.46
N GLN A 294 17.35 -18.22 20.80
CA GLN A 294 16.67 -19.33 21.47
C GLN A 294 15.20 -19.44 21.03
N VAL A 295 14.48 -18.34 20.99
CA VAL A 295 13.08 -18.32 20.56
C VAL A 295 12.94 -18.82 19.12
N ILE A 296 13.75 -18.28 18.19
CA ILE A 296 13.63 -18.63 16.78
C ILE A 296 14.13 -20.04 16.46
N SER A 297 14.96 -20.64 17.30
CA SER A 297 15.46 -22.01 17.10
C SER A 297 14.37 -23.08 17.17
N ILE A 298 13.18 -22.76 17.69
CA ILE A 298 12.01 -23.63 17.70
C ILE A 298 11.45 -23.82 16.28
N ASN A 299 11.63 -22.84 15.40
CA ASN A 299 11.25 -22.97 14.00
C ASN A 299 12.17 -23.94 13.27
N THR A 300 11.60 -25.02 12.72
CA THR A 300 12.34 -26.05 11.98
C THR A 300 12.55 -25.70 10.51
N GLN A 301 11.62 -24.92 9.93
CA GLN A 301 11.66 -24.50 8.52
C GLN A 301 12.33 -23.12 8.42
N ARG A 302 13.66 -23.10 8.49
CA ARG A 302 14.45 -21.87 8.38
C ARG A 302 15.82 -22.10 7.77
N MET A 303 16.41 -21.06 7.19
CA MET A 303 17.79 -21.08 6.75
C MET A 303 18.73 -20.94 7.96
N PRO A 304 19.77 -21.81 8.08
CA PRO A 304 20.68 -21.78 9.24
C PRO A 304 21.43 -20.44 9.33
N LYS A 305 21.19 -19.69 10.39
CA LYS A 305 21.93 -18.48 10.76
C LYS A 305 21.90 -18.26 12.27
N LYS A 306 22.92 -17.61 12.81
CA LYS A 306 23.04 -17.28 14.24
C LYS A 306 23.52 -15.85 14.39
N LEU A 307 22.65 -15.00 14.91
CA LEU A 307 23.01 -13.60 15.16
C LEU A 307 23.98 -13.47 16.33
N TRP A 308 24.99 -12.63 16.15
CA TRP A 308 25.96 -12.28 17.18
C TRP A 308 26.30 -10.78 17.14
N SER A 309 26.80 -10.23 18.23
CA SER A 309 27.14 -8.81 18.33
C SER A 309 28.44 -8.61 19.12
N GLU A 310 29.20 -7.60 18.73
CA GLU A 310 30.36 -7.11 19.52
C GLU A 310 29.93 -6.31 20.74
N LYS A 311 28.66 -5.89 20.83
CA LYS A 311 28.11 -5.19 22.00
C LYS A 311 27.93 -6.18 23.15
N GLN A 312 28.98 -6.35 23.89
CA GLN A 312 29.00 -7.21 25.09
C GLN A 312 28.20 -6.57 26.23
N GLY A 313 27.71 -7.41 27.16
CA GLY A 313 26.92 -6.96 28.31
C GLY A 313 25.50 -6.58 27.96
N GLY A 314 24.92 -5.69 28.74
CA GLY A 314 23.53 -5.24 28.64
C GLY A 314 22.72 -5.63 29.87
N VAL A 315 21.54 -5.06 30.03
CA VAL A 315 20.60 -5.37 31.11
C VAL A 315 19.91 -6.69 30.81
N LYS A 316 19.61 -7.50 31.79
CA LYS A 316 18.80 -8.72 31.65
C LYS A 316 17.42 -8.36 31.16
N LEU A 317 16.80 -9.28 30.42
CA LEU A 317 15.40 -9.17 30.01
C LEU A 317 14.49 -9.38 31.22
N ASP A 318 13.51 -8.52 31.38
CA ASP A 318 12.48 -8.66 32.40
C ASP A 318 11.25 -9.34 31.78
N TRP A 319 10.73 -10.34 32.45
CA TRP A 319 9.43 -10.95 32.18
C TRP A 319 8.43 -10.44 33.20
N LEU A 320 7.31 -9.91 32.72
CA LEU A 320 6.23 -9.40 33.55
C LEU A 320 4.93 -10.10 33.17
N GLN A 321 4.20 -10.55 34.15
CA GLN A 321 2.88 -11.12 33.99
C GLN A 321 1.90 -10.24 34.77
N SER A 322 0.82 -9.83 34.11
CA SER A 322 -0.26 -9.06 34.69
C SER A 322 -1.54 -9.89 34.67
N GLU A 323 -2.44 -9.65 35.62
CA GLU A 323 -3.72 -10.36 35.73
C GLU A 323 -4.70 -9.95 34.63
N ASN A 324 -4.61 -8.68 34.18
CA ASN A 324 -5.49 -8.09 33.18
C ASN A 324 -4.78 -6.94 32.44
N GLU A 325 -5.47 -6.45 31.39
CA GLU A 325 -4.98 -5.36 30.53
C GLU A 325 -4.77 -4.04 31.30
N ALA A 326 -5.61 -3.73 32.28
CA ALA A 326 -5.49 -2.49 33.07
C ALA A 326 -4.21 -2.50 33.92
N GLU A 327 -3.88 -3.63 34.56
CA GLU A 327 -2.66 -3.80 35.31
C GLU A 327 -1.42 -3.76 34.39
N GLU A 328 -1.49 -4.40 33.21
CA GLU A 328 -0.40 -4.36 32.23
C GLU A 328 0.00 -2.91 31.88
N VAL A 329 -0.97 -2.08 31.50
CA VAL A 329 -0.69 -0.70 31.11
C VAL A 329 -0.22 0.18 32.27
N GLU A 330 -0.68 -0.09 33.50
CA GLU A 330 -0.18 0.57 34.71
C GLU A 330 1.30 0.21 34.98
N VAL A 331 1.63 -1.06 34.90
CA VAL A 331 3.02 -1.53 35.07
C VAL A 331 3.94 -0.91 34.03
N VAL A 332 3.52 -0.86 32.77
CA VAL A 332 4.28 -0.25 31.68
C VAL A 332 4.53 1.25 31.94
N THR A 333 3.47 1.99 32.28
CA THR A 333 3.59 3.45 32.52
C THR A 333 4.43 3.76 33.76
N ARG A 334 4.27 2.99 34.83
CA ARG A 334 5.08 3.10 36.05
C ARG A 334 6.56 2.83 35.77
N ARG A 335 6.90 1.81 34.98
CA ARG A 335 8.27 1.51 34.59
C ARG A 335 8.92 2.61 33.76
N ILE A 336 8.20 3.19 32.79
CA ILE A 336 8.70 4.33 32.01
C ILE A 336 9.06 5.48 32.94
N ARG A 337 8.14 5.87 33.85
CA ARG A 337 8.40 6.93 34.84
C ARG A 337 9.59 6.63 35.71
N THR A 338 9.69 5.41 36.23
CA THR A 338 10.80 5.00 37.09
C THR A 338 12.12 5.14 36.36
N LYS A 339 12.21 4.67 35.11
CA LYS A 339 13.46 4.76 34.33
C LYS A 339 13.85 6.21 33.99
N ILE A 340 12.86 7.08 33.76
CA ILE A 340 13.13 8.52 33.56
C ILE A 340 13.68 9.15 34.82
N LEU A 341 13.07 8.89 36.01
CA LEU A 341 13.47 9.49 37.27
C LEU A 341 14.79 8.96 37.79
N GLN A 342 15.02 7.65 37.68
CA GLN A 342 16.20 6.99 38.27
C GLN A 342 17.41 6.95 37.34
N HIS A 343 17.19 6.91 36.02
CA HIS A 343 18.28 6.71 35.05
C HIS A 343 18.44 7.86 34.06
N GLY A 344 17.59 8.92 34.15
CA GLY A 344 17.67 10.07 33.27
C GLY A 344 17.33 9.77 31.81
N ASN A 345 16.60 8.68 31.54
CA ASN A 345 16.12 8.36 30.19
C ASN A 345 15.16 9.45 29.67
N ARG A 346 15.15 9.67 28.37
CA ARG A 346 14.19 10.56 27.70
C ARG A 346 12.99 9.75 27.21
N TYR A 347 11.84 10.39 27.03
CA TYR A 347 10.66 9.72 26.45
C TYR A 347 10.93 9.08 25.10
N LEU A 348 11.81 9.67 24.28
CA LEU A 348 12.23 9.13 22.97
C LEU A 348 13.06 7.84 23.04
N ASP A 349 13.55 7.47 24.21
CA ASP A 349 14.34 6.27 24.41
C ASP A 349 13.45 5.02 24.63
N PHE A 350 12.12 5.20 24.67
CA PHE A 350 11.14 4.13 24.87
C PHE A 350 10.33 3.83 23.62
N SER A 351 10.01 2.56 23.42
CA SER A 351 9.06 2.10 22.42
C SER A 351 8.20 1.00 23.02
N ILE A 352 6.89 1.06 22.80
CA ILE A 352 5.93 0.01 23.17
C ILE A 352 5.50 -0.66 21.87
N LEU A 353 5.74 -1.97 21.76
CA LEU A 353 5.35 -2.78 20.62
C LEU A 353 4.18 -3.69 21.00
N TYR A 354 3.17 -3.74 20.16
CA TYR A 354 1.98 -4.58 20.34
C TYR A 354 1.62 -5.30 19.05
N ARG A 355 0.88 -6.41 19.17
CA ARG A 355 0.53 -7.26 18.01
C ARG A 355 -0.63 -6.70 17.20
N SER A 356 -1.60 -6.06 17.83
CA SER A 356 -2.80 -5.54 17.16
C SER A 356 -3.12 -4.13 17.62
N ASN A 357 -3.71 -3.34 16.69
CA ASN A 357 -4.10 -1.95 16.97
C ASN A 357 -5.17 -1.83 18.07
N PHE A 358 -5.89 -2.91 18.41
CA PHE A 358 -6.84 -2.91 19.51
C PHE A 358 -6.16 -2.63 20.85
N GLN A 359 -4.95 -3.16 21.05
CA GLN A 359 -4.16 -3.00 22.28
C GLN A 359 -3.66 -1.56 22.49
N SER A 360 -3.65 -0.72 21.42
CA SER A 360 -3.14 0.66 21.56
C SER A 360 -4.06 1.54 22.41
N ARG A 361 -5.36 1.25 22.47
CA ARG A 361 -6.33 2.12 23.15
C ARG A 361 -6.07 2.25 24.64
N SER A 362 -5.97 1.14 25.34
CA SER A 362 -5.69 1.11 26.79
C SER A 362 -4.31 1.71 27.12
N LEU A 363 -3.29 1.44 26.27
CA LEU A 363 -1.98 2.07 26.38
C LEU A 363 -2.04 3.59 26.20
N GLU A 364 -2.79 4.10 25.21
CA GLU A 364 -2.95 5.53 24.98
C GLU A 364 -3.68 6.23 26.12
N GLU A 365 -4.73 5.60 26.67
CA GLU A 365 -5.48 6.10 27.81
C GLU A 365 -4.56 6.22 29.03
N ALA A 366 -3.81 5.16 29.36
CA ALA A 366 -2.89 5.13 30.49
C ALA A 366 -1.69 6.11 30.35
N LEU A 367 -1.12 6.24 29.15
CA LEU A 367 -0.07 7.20 28.89
C LEU A 367 -0.55 8.66 29.03
N ARG A 368 -1.79 8.93 28.61
CA ARG A 368 -2.42 10.26 28.72
C ARG A 368 -2.70 10.62 30.19
N GLU A 369 -3.27 9.70 30.97
CA GLU A 369 -3.48 9.87 32.41
C GLU A 369 -2.16 10.08 33.14
N ALA A 370 -1.15 9.33 32.75
CA ALA A 370 0.20 9.47 33.27
C ALA A 370 0.93 10.73 32.77
N LYS A 371 0.35 11.56 31.89
CA LYS A 371 0.96 12.74 31.25
C LYS A 371 2.30 12.40 30.56
N ILE A 372 2.40 11.21 29.97
CA ILE A 372 3.55 10.77 29.19
C ILE A 372 3.30 11.11 27.73
N PRO A 373 4.13 11.94 27.07
CA PRO A 373 3.96 12.24 25.64
C PRO A 373 4.25 10.99 24.81
N TYR A 374 3.38 10.70 23.85
CA TYR A 374 3.52 9.53 22.98
C TYR A 374 3.13 9.84 21.53
N ARG A 375 3.57 8.99 20.61
CA ARG A 375 3.18 8.98 19.21
C ARG A 375 2.78 7.56 18.81
N VAL A 376 1.56 7.40 18.30
CA VAL A 376 1.11 6.11 17.73
C VAL A 376 1.63 5.99 16.30
N VAL A 377 2.22 4.86 15.98
CA VAL A 377 2.69 4.52 14.62
C VAL A 377 1.84 3.36 14.11
N GLY A 378 1.26 3.51 12.91
CA GLY A 378 0.39 2.47 12.31
C GLY A 378 -1.06 2.50 12.78
N GLY A 379 -1.51 3.57 13.46
CA GLY A 379 -2.93 3.83 13.74
C GLY A 379 -3.76 4.07 12.46
N PRO A 380 -5.11 4.24 12.58
CA PRO A 380 -5.97 4.53 11.44
C PRO A 380 -5.38 5.67 10.60
N SER A 381 -5.24 5.43 9.30
CA SER A 381 -4.64 6.40 8.40
C SER A 381 -5.45 7.70 8.41
N PHE A 382 -4.77 8.84 8.26
CA PHE A 382 -5.42 10.12 8.00
C PHE A 382 -6.40 10.03 6.82
N TYR A 383 -6.03 9.26 5.80
CA TYR A 383 -6.81 9.03 4.58
C TYR A 383 -8.03 8.12 4.78
N ASP A 384 -8.11 7.37 5.88
CA ASP A 384 -9.28 6.52 6.21
C ASP A 384 -10.43 7.30 6.86
N ARG A 385 -10.18 8.53 7.28
CA ARG A 385 -11.18 9.41 7.89
C ARG A 385 -12.27 9.73 6.89
N GLN A 386 -13.53 9.70 7.34
CA GLN A 386 -14.70 9.89 6.48
C GLN A 386 -14.61 11.19 5.67
N GLU A 387 -14.32 12.32 6.35
CA GLU A 387 -14.22 13.64 5.73
C GLU A 387 -13.12 13.74 4.67
N ILE A 388 -12.04 12.99 4.83
CA ILE A 388 -10.95 12.92 3.85
C ILE A 388 -11.34 12.05 2.67
N ARG A 389 -11.96 10.90 2.93
CA ARG A 389 -12.46 10.01 1.86
C ARG A 389 -13.52 10.68 0.99
N ASP A 390 -14.42 11.46 1.59
CA ASP A 390 -15.44 12.21 0.86
C ASP A 390 -14.78 13.29 -0.02
N ALA A 391 -13.82 14.04 0.52
CA ALA A 391 -13.08 15.04 -0.25
C ALA A 391 -12.29 14.41 -1.42
N LEU A 392 -11.60 13.30 -1.18
CA LEU A 392 -10.87 12.56 -2.22
C LEU A 392 -11.81 11.94 -3.26
N ALA A 393 -13.03 11.55 -2.89
CA ALA A 393 -14.01 11.01 -3.83
C ALA A 393 -14.43 12.05 -4.88
N TYR A 394 -14.47 13.34 -4.54
CA TYR A 394 -14.66 14.40 -5.54
C TYR A 394 -13.54 14.41 -6.58
N LEU A 395 -12.27 14.32 -6.15
CA LEU A 395 -11.14 14.26 -7.08
C LEU A 395 -11.18 13.00 -7.95
N LYS A 396 -11.51 11.84 -7.37
CA LYS A 396 -11.64 10.58 -8.10
C LYS A 396 -12.70 10.68 -9.21
N VAL A 397 -13.87 11.26 -8.90
CA VAL A 397 -14.95 11.44 -9.90
C VAL A 397 -14.57 12.45 -10.99
N ILE A 398 -13.87 13.52 -10.65
CA ILE A 398 -13.36 14.48 -11.63
C ILE A 398 -12.34 13.79 -12.55
N HIS A 399 -11.41 13.02 -12.01
CA HIS A 399 -10.43 12.28 -12.79
C HIS A 399 -11.07 11.17 -13.64
N ASN A 400 -12.00 10.42 -13.07
CA ASN A 400 -12.76 9.38 -13.75
C ASN A 400 -14.25 9.42 -13.40
N PRO A 401 -15.11 10.05 -14.23
CA PRO A 401 -16.55 10.10 -13.98
C PRO A 401 -17.27 8.75 -13.98
N ASN A 402 -16.60 7.67 -14.43
CA ASN A 402 -17.17 6.32 -14.35
C ASN A 402 -16.80 5.59 -13.05
N ASP A 403 -16.14 6.27 -12.10
CA ASP A 403 -15.98 5.75 -10.75
C ASP A 403 -17.31 5.83 -10.00
N GLU A 404 -18.13 4.80 -10.18
CA GLU A 404 -19.47 4.74 -9.60
C GLU A 404 -19.43 4.73 -8.07
N VAL A 405 -18.44 4.08 -7.45
CA VAL A 405 -18.31 4.04 -5.99
C VAL A 405 -18.07 5.45 -5.42
N SER A 406 -17.13 6.19 -5.99
CA SER A 406 -16.88 7.57 -5.56
C SER A 406 -18.05 8.49 -5.91
N LEU A 407 -18.70 8.28 -7.07
CA LEU A 407 -19.88 9.06 -7.47
C LEU A 407 -21.05 8.83 -6.50
N HIS A 408 -21.36 7.58 -6.16
CA HIS A 408 -22.39 7.27 -5.16
C HIS A 408 -22.10 7.87 -3.78
N ARG A 409 -20.83 7.92 -3.39
CA ARG A 409 -20.40 8.55 -2.13
C ARG A 409 -20.71 10.04 -2.08
N ILE A 410 -20.44 10.77 -3.17
CA ILE A 410 -20.52 12.24 -3.19
C ILE A 410 -21.82 12.80 -3.76
N ILE A 411 -22.60 12.01 -4.49
CA ILE A 411 -23.79 12.48 -5.21
C ILE A 411 -24.80 13.20 -4.29
N ASN A 412 -24.89 12.78 -3.04
CA ASN A 412 -25.75 13.39 -2.02
C ASN A 412 -24.98 13.78 -0.72
N THR A 413 -23.70 14.01 -0.82
CA THR A 413 -22.82 14.49 0.25
C THR A 413 -22.05 15.72 -0.21
N PRO A 414 -22.43 16.96 0.19
CA PRO A 414 -23.60 17.37 1.00
C PRO A 414 -24.96 16.97 0.41
N ARG A 415 -26.00 17.02 1.24
CA ARG A 415 -27.37 16.70 0.80
C ARG A 415 -27.84 17.61 -0.33
N ARG A 416 -28.21 17.01 -1.46
CA ARG A 416 -28.67 17.71 -2.69
C ARG A 416 -30.12 17.37 -3.06
N GLY A 417 -30.85 16.64 -2.20
CA GLY A 417 -32.21 16.22 -2.50
C GLY A 417 -32.30 15.01 -3.47
N ILE A 418 -31.17 14.35 -3.75
CA ILE A 418 -31.15 13.12 -4.52
C ILE A 418 -31.37 11.95 -3.55
N GLY A 419 -32.65 11.59 -3.35
CA GLY A 419 -33.02 10.51 -2.43
C GLY A 419 -32.78 9.11 -2.99
N LYS A 420 -32.90 8.07 -2.11
CA LYS A 420 -32.73 6.66 -2.50
C LYS A 420 -33.60 6.27 -3.71
N THR A 421 -34.87 6.66 -3.73
CA THR A 421 -35.79 6.35 -4.84
C THR A 421 -35.29 6.90 -6.16
N ALA A 422 -34.77 8.14 -6.19
CA ALA A 422 -34.25 8.75 -7.41
C ALA A 422 -32.97 8.01 -7.89
N LEU A 423 -32.10 7.57 -6.97
CA LEU A 423 -30.92 6.79 -7.30
C LEU A 423 -31.28 5.40 -7.85
N VAL A 424 -32.25 4.71 -7.23
CA VAL A 424 -32.75 3.42 -7.76
C VAL A 424 -33.27 3.57 -9.18
N GLN A 425 -34.06 4.61 -9.45
CA GLN A 425 -34.60 4.87 -10.78
C GLN A 425 -33.50 5.25 -11.79
N ALA A 426 -32.49 6.02 -11.37
CA ALA A 426 -31.35 6.32 -12.22
C ALA A 426 -30.54 5.04 -12.53
N ASN A 427 -30.32 4.16 -11.55
CA ASN A 427 -29.66 2.87 -11.78
C ASN A 427 -30.46 1.95 -12.70
N THR A 428 -31.80 1.93 -12.59
CA THR A 428 -32.67 1.22 -13.56
C THR A 428 -32.46 1.74 -14.98
N CYS A 429 -32.41 3.06 -15.17
CA CYS A 429 -32.09 3.65 -16.47
C CYS A 429 -30.68 3.27 -16.96
N CYS A 430 -29.69 3.20 -16.06
CA CYS A 430 -28.32 2.73 -16.40
C CYS A 430 -28.33 1.30 -16.95
N GLN A 431 -29.09 0.39 -16.32
CA GLN A 431 -29.22 -1.01 -16.74
C GLN A 431 -29.95 -1.13 -18.10
N GLU A 432 -31.06 -0.45 -18.26
CA GLU A 432 -31.86 -0.48 -19.49
C GLU A 432 -31.10 0.08 -20.70
N MET A 433 -30.32 1.14 -20.48
CA MET A 433 -29.60 1.83 -21.55
C MET A 433 -28.15 1.36 -21.71
N HIS A 434 -27.67 0.48 -20.84
CA HIS A 434 -26.26 0.05 -20.75
C HIS A 434 -25.27 1.23 -20.63
N LEU A 435 -25.64 2.26 -19.85
CA LEU A 435 -24.85 3.47 -19.64
C LEU A 435 -24.37 3.57 -18.19
N PRO A 436 -23.15 4.12 -17.94
CA PRO A 436 -22.71 4.43 -16.58
C PRO A 436 -23.54 5.57 -15.98
N LEU A 437 -23.67 5.58 -14.66
CA LEU A 437 -24.51 6.53 -13.90
C LEU A 437 -24.23 8.00 -14.27
N PHE A 438 -22.98 8.38 -14.43
CA PHE A 438 -22.63 9.77 -14.80
C PHE A 438 -23.21 10.17 -16.17
N LYS A 439 -23.27 9.25 -17.14
CA LYS A 439 -23.88 9.51 -18.46
C LYS A 439 -25.40 9.69 -18.37
N VAL A 440 -26.04 8.93 -17.47
CA VAL A 440 -27.47 9.09 -17.17
C VAL A 440 -27.72 10.44 -16.48
N MET A 441 -26.88 10.81 -15.51
CA MET A 441 -26.97 12.09 -14.80
C MET A 441 -26.87 13.31 -15.74
N LEU A 442 -26.00 13.29 -16.74
CA LEU A 442 -25.85 14.37 -17.72
C LEU A 442 -27.13 14.68 -18.52
N ARG A 443 -28.06 13.75 -18.56
CA ARG A 443 -29.31 13.86 -19.31
C ARG A 443 -30.49 13.38 -18.47
N ALA A 444 -30.42 13.52 -17.16
CA ALA A 444 -31.37 12.93 -16.23
C ALA A 444 -32.82 13.36 -16.50
N ARG A 445 -33.04 14.60 -16.93
CA ARG A 445 -34.40 15.11 -17.31
C ARG A 445 -35.02 14.43 -18.52
N LYS A 446 -34.25 13.71 -19.32
CA LYS A 446 -34.78 12.92 -20.45
C LYS A 446 -35.43 11.60 -20.01
N TYR A 447 -35.17 11.16 -18.79
CA TYR A 447 -35.68 9.90 -18.27
C TYR A 447 -36.88 10.16 -17.35
N GLU A 448 -38.09 9.86 -17.83
CA GLU A 448 -39.36 10.10 -17.12
C GLU A 448 -39.44 9.40 -15.75
N LYS A 449 -38.71 8.27 -15.61
CA LYS A 449 -38.64 7.50 -14.36
C LYS A 449 -37.97 8.28 -13.22
N ILE A 450 -37.07 9.22 -13.53
CA ILE A 450 -36.35 10.00 -12.52
C ILE A 450 -37.20 11.19 -12.09
N PRO A 451 -37.43 11.42 -10.77
CA PRO A 451 -38.22 12.56 -10.31
C PRO A 451 -37.62 13.89 -10.78
N LYS A 452 -38.44 14.78 -11.30
CA LYS A 452 -38.04 16.04 -11.99
C LYS A 452 -37.03 16.87 -11.18
N ASN A 453 -37.25 17.05 -9.87
CA ASN A 453 -36.35 17.81 -9.02
C ASN A 453 -34.99 17.11 -8.85
N ALA A 454 -34.97 15.81 -8.66
CA ALA A 454 -33.74 15.03 -8.58
C ALA A 454 -32.98 15.02 -9.92
N ALA A 455 -33.71 14.87 -11.04
CA ALA A 455 -33.13 14.92 -12.37
C ALA A 455 -32.45 16.28 -12.66
N PHE A 456 -33.08 17.38 -12.30
CA PHE A 456 -32.49 18.72 -12.42
C PHE A 456 -31.19 18.83 -11.58
N THR A 457 -31.25 18.39 -10.33
CA THR A 457 -30.08 18.42 -9.44
C THR A 457 -28.94 17.51 -9.91
N MET A 458 -29.26 16.33 -10.46
CA MET A 458 -28.28 15.43 -11.05
C MET A 458 -27.57 16.08 -12.25
N GLU A 459 -28.28 16.74 -13.15
CA GLU A 459 -27.68 17.46 -14.29
C GLU A 459 -26.80 18.62 -13.82
N MET A 460 -27.26 19.42 -12.84
CA MET A 460 -26.48 20.51 -12.27
C MET A 460 -25.18 20.00 -11.66
N PHE A 461 -25.25 18.93 -10.88
CA PHE A 461 -24.06 18.35 -10.26
C PHE A 461 -23.11 17.77 -11.30
N ALA A 462 -23.62 17.07 -12.33
CA ALA A 462 -22.80 16.60 -13.43
C ALA A 462 -22.11 17.75 -14.19
N GLY A 463 -22.81 18.90 -14.34
CA GLY A 463 -22.25 20.12 -14.92
C GLY A 463 -21.06 20.68 -14.11
N ILE A 464 -21.17 20.69 -12.77
CA ILE A 464 -20.06 21.09 -11.88
C ILE A 464 -18.85 20.16 -12.14
N ILE A 465 -19.05 18.85 -12.15
CA ILE A 465 -17.94 17.88 -12.39
C ILE A 465 -17.24 18.17 -13.74
N ILE A 466 -17.99 18.40 -14.82
CA ILE A 466 -17.40 18.72 -16.14
C ILE A 466 -16.61 20.03 -16.10
N ASN A 467 -17.17 21.06 -15.48
CA ASN A 467 -16.50 22.34 -15.35
C ASN A 467 -15.15 22.19 -14.62
N TYR A 468 -15.15 21.46 -13.51
CA TYR A 468 -13.93 21.24 -12.76
C TYR A 468 -12.91 20.32 -13.46
N GLN A 469 -13.36 19.37 -14.30
CA GLN A 469 -12.44 18.62 -15.17
C GLN A 469 -11.62 19.55 -16.07
N GLN A 470 -12.27 20.56 -16.66
CA GLN A 470 -11.60 21.55 -17.53
C GLN A 470 -10.67 22.46 -16.71
N ARG A 471 -11.11 22.87 -15.53
CA ARG A 471 -10.32 23.74 -14.65
C ARG A 471 -9.06 23.06 -14.12
N PHE A 472 -9.15 21.79 -13.71
CA PHE A 472 -7.99 21.01 -13.25
C PHE A 472 -6.95 20.78 -14.36
N ALA A 473 -7.37 20.77 -15.64
CA ALA A 473 -6.46 20.67 -16.77
C ALA A 473 -5.70 21.97 -17.09
N ASN A 474 -6.19 23.14 -16.60
CA ASN A 474 -5.68 24.44 -17.03
C ASN A 474 -5.22 25.35 -15.87
N GLU A 475 -5.52 25.01 -14.64
CA GLU A 475 -5.29 25.87 -13.47
C GLU A 475 -4.50 25.12 -12.38
N ARG A 476 -3.96 25.84 -11.40
CA ARG A 476 -3.22 25.25 -10.28
C ARG A 476 -4.09 24.35 -9.42
N PHE A 477 -3.72 23.08 -9.36
CA PHE A 477 -4.48 21.99 -8.73
C PHE A 477 -5.02 22.31 -7.33
N ALA A 478 -4.15 22.75 -6.41
CA ALA A 478 -4.52 22.99 -5.01
C ALA A 478 -5.57 24.10 -4.84
N ASN A 479 -5.54 25.14 -5.67
CA ASN A 479 -6.50 26.22 -5.64
C ASN A 479 -7.87 25.75 -6.16
N VAL A 480 -7.87 25.07 -7.31
CA VAL A 480 -9.07 24.51 -7.93
C VAL A 480 -9.76 23.51 -6.99
N PHE A 481 -8.99 22.69 -6.28
CA PHE A 481 -9.58 21.74 -5.33
C PHE A 481 -10.24 22.40 -4.14
N LYS A 482 -9.63 23.47 -3.59
CA LYS A 482 -10.25 24.25 -2.53
C LYS A 482 -11.57 24.88 -3.01
N GLU A 483 -11.56 25.54 -4.16
CA GLU A 483 -12.74 26.17 -4.75
C GLU A 483 -13.86 25.16 -5.04
N LEU A 484 -13.51 23.94 -5.51
CA LEU A 484 -14.48 22.87 -5.67
C LEU A 484 -15.19 22.54 -4.35
N LEU A 485 -14.42 22.31 -3.26
CA LEU A 485 -15.00 21.96 -1.96
C LEU A 485 -15.86 23.07 -1.38
N ASP A 486 -15.52 24.34 -1.66
CA ASP A 486 -16.31 25.52 -1.28
C ASP A 486 -17.59 25.61 -2.13
N GLU A 487 -17.52 25.45 -3.47
CA GLU A 487 -18.67 25.54 -4.39
C GLU A 487 -19.69 24.42 -4.14
N VAL A 488 -19.23 23.19 -3.92
CA VAL A 488 -20.15 22.08 -3.58
C VAL A 488 -20.67 22.19 -2.13
N GLY A 489 -20.19 23.16 -1.36
CA GLY A 489 -20.61 23.41 0.02
C GLY A 489 -20.11 22.39 1.03
N TYR A 490 -19.01 21.66 0.74
CA TYR A 490 -18.55 20.55 1.58
C TYR A 490 -18.00 21.04 2.92
N ILE A 491 -17.22 22.13 2.95
CA ILE A 491 -16.69 22.69 4.19
C ILE A 491 -17.86 23.13 5.10
N ARG A 492 -18.82 23.87 4.56
CA ARG A 492 -20.01 24.32 5.29
C ARG A 492 -20.84 23.14 5.81
N PHE A 493 -20.94 22.08 5.04
CA PHE A 493 -21.62 20.85 5.45
C PHE A 493 -20.96 20.24 6.70
N LEU A 494 -19.62 20.15 6.75
CA LEU A 494 -18.90 19.65 7.92
C LEU A 494 -19.10 20.53 9.17
N GLU A 495 -19.20 21.84 9.00
CA GLU A 495 -19.46 22.82 10.09
C GLU A 495 -20.88 22.68 10.67
N THR A 496 -21.85 22.30 9.82
CA THR A 496 -23.28 22.25 10.20
C THR A 496 -23.78 20.85 10.54
N GLN A 497 -22.96 19.79 10.39
CA GLN A 497 -23.35 18.43 10.79
C GLN A 497 -23.77 18.33 12.25
N SER A 498 -24.72 17.43 12.53
CA SER A 498 -25.09 17.05 13.90
C SER A 498 -23.89 16.40 14.62
N GLY A 499 -23.64 16.76 15.88
CA GLY A 499 -22.57 16.22 16.69
C GLY A 499 -21.87 17.27 17.57
N GLU A 500 -20.88 16.83 18.34
CA GLU A 500 -20.10 17.71 19.22
C GLU A 500 -19.34 18.80 18.45
N PRO A 501 -19.30 20.06 18.91
CA PRO A 501 -18.58 21.16 18.25
C PRO A 501 -17.10 20.83 18.00
N LYS A 502 -16.41 20.23 18.96
CA LYS A 502 -15.01 19.83 18.84
C LYS A 502 -14.77 18.80 17.72
N LEU A 503 -15.73 17.91 17.48
CA LEU A 503 -15.62 16.91 16.39
C LEU A 503 -15.76 17.59 15.02
N ARG A 504 -16.67 18.56 14.89
CA ARG A 504 -16.86 19.34 13.66
C ARG A 504 -15.61 20.14 13.32
N GLU A 505 -15.07 20.91 14.27
CA GLU A 505 -13.82 21.66 14.11
C GLU A 505 -12.66 20.75 13.68
N ARG A 506 -12.55 19.55 14.28
CA ARG A 506 -11.52 18.59 13.92
C ARG A 506 -11.68 18.09 12.48
N ARG A 507 -12.91 17.79 12.03
CA ARG A 507 -13.17 17.37 10.64
C ARG A 507 -12.80 18.46 9.64
N VAL A 508 -13.20 19.70 9.87
CA VAL A 508 -12.82 20.84 9.02
C VAL A 508 -11.30 21.00 9.00
N LYS A 509 -10.64 20.96 10.16
CA LYS A 509 -9.18 21.02 10.25
C LYS A 509 -8.50 19.91 9.45
N ASN A 510 -9.02 18.69 9.49
CA ASN A 510 -8.48 17.59 8.71
C ASN A 510 -8.55 17.85 7.19
N VAL A 511 -9.66 18.41 6.69
CA VAL A 511 -9.79 18.77 5.26
C VAL A 511 -8.85 19.90 4.88
N LEU A 512 -8.68 20.91 5.74
CA LEU A 512 -7.71 21.99 5.51
C LEU A 512 -6.25 21.47 5.52
N GLU A 513 -5.95 20.48 6.36
CA GLU A 513 -4.65 19.81 6.38
C GLU A 513 -4.41 19.02 5.09
N LEU A 514 -5.43 18.34 4.56
CA LEU A 514 -5.36 17.69 3.25
C LEU A 514 -5.02 18.71 2.14
N LEU A 515 -5.74 19.83 2.10
CA LEU A 515 -5.50 20.89 1.11
C LEU A 515 -4.07 21.48 1.22
N SER A 516 -3.59 21.70 2.44
CA SER A 516 -2.21 22.14 2.69
C SER A 516 -1.18 21.12 2.23
N GLY A 517 -1.43 19.84 2.49
CA GLY A 517 -0.57 18.74 2.04
C GLY A 517 -0.49 18.67 0.52
N ILE A 518 -1.62 18.74 -0.17
CA ILE A 518 -1.71 18.76 -1.63
C ILE A 518 -0.94 19.96 -2.20
N ARG A 519 -1.13 21.16 -1.63
CA ARG A 519 -0.41 22.36 -2.06
C ARG A 519 1.11 22.19 -1.94
N THR A 520 1.57 21.70 -0.80
CA THR A 520 3.00 21.46 -0.55
C THR A 520 3.58 20.42 -1.51
N TYR A 521 2.81 19.40 -1.84
CA TYR A 521 3.22 18.36 -2.80
C TYR A 521 3.28 18.91 -4.23
N SER A 522 2.25 19.64 -4.65
CA SER A 522 2.20 20.30 -5.97
C SER A 522 3.35 21.29 -6.18
N ASP A 523 3.67 22.09 -5.15
CA ASP A 523 4.78 23.04 -5.22
C ASP A 523 6.16 22.33 -5.33
N LYS A 524 6.31 21.13 -4.78
CA LYS A 524 7.55 20.33 -4.84
C LYS A 524 7.68 19.48 -6.09
N ASN A 525 6.58 19.09 -6.69
CA ASN A 525 6.52 18.16 -7.83
C ASN A 525 5.59 18.72 -8.92
N PRO A 526 5.92 19.85 -9.53
CA PRO A 526 5.06 20.45 -10.55
C PRO A 526 4.81 19.51 -11.73
N GLU A 527 5.79 18.69 -12.11
CA GLU A 527 5.70 17.74 -13.24
C GLU A 527 4.62 16.65 -13.05
N ASP A 528 4.23 16.34 -11.81
CA ASP A 528 3.18 15.34 -11.53
C ASP A 528 1.76 15.88 -11.80
N PHE A 529 1.61 17.19 -12.00
CA PHE A 529 0.33 17.88 -12.19
C PHE A 529 0.18 18.51 -13.57
N ASP A 530 1.21 18.44 -14.42
CA ASP A 530 1.21 18.97 -15.79
C ASP A 530 0.75 17.93 -16.82
N THR A 531 0.26 16.76 -16.39
CA THR A 531 -0.29 15.67 -17.22
C THR A 531 -1.72 15.36 -16.87
#